data_7ca21bcca96e5b5d7f23a069fd77606f
#
_entry.id   7ca21bcca96e5b5d7f23a069fd77606f
#
_cell.length_a   1.000
_cell.length_b   1.000
_cell.length_c   1.000
_cell.angle_alpha   90.00
_cell.angle_beta   90.00
_cell.angle_gamma   90.00
#
_symmetry.space_group_name_H-M   'P 1'
#
loop_
_entity.id
_entity.type
_entity.pdbx_description
1 polymer ?
#
loop_
_entity_poly.entity_id
_entity_poly.type
_entity_poly.pdbx_seq_one_letter_code
_entity_poly.pdbx_strand_id
1 'polypeptide(L)'
;MSADTPSLSRRHLLAAAPAAALVAIAARGATPAGAADAAPVDTLIEPPAGKKILLSCKLGMIAGESDGKPLSLVERLKMAADAGFDGVDLDQAGGITTSQARAAVRESGVFVHNAINHEHWGKRLTSPNPDDRATAVANLEHCLRVSHAAGGSGVLIVVGQGGDGPEAEIEDRCRNEMKKVLPLAASLGQPILIENVWNRMMYDHDAPPEQGPERFIAFVDSFKSPWVGMYYDIGNHWKYGQPKDWIHAFGHRCVKLDIKGFSRKKNAFVDIVSADDDVPWGEVREALADIGFAGWATAEVGGGEVPRLTEVRKQMEQALYG
;
A
#
# COMPACT_ATOMS: atom_id res chain seq x y z
N MET A 1 -6.88 -11.99 63.09
CA MET A 1 -7.21 -10.54 63.03
C MET A 1 -6.95 -10.11 61.58
N SER A 2 -8.03 -10.11 60.82
CA SER A 2 -8.05 -9.76 59.39
C SER A 2 -8.39 -8.29 59.27
N ALA A 3 -7.63 -7.53 58.53
CA ALA A 3 -7.91 -6.12 58.27
C ALA A 3 -8.46 -6.00 56.83
N ASP A 4 -9.74 -5.67 56.76
CA ASP A 4 -10.47 -5.34 55.52
C ASP A 4 -10.00 -3.99 54.96
N THR A 5 -9.64 -3.99 53.68
CA THR A 5 -9.45 -2.77 52.88
C THR A 5 -10.71 -2.50 52.07
N PRO A 6 -11.31 -1.27 52.18
CA PRO A 6 -12.52 -0.97 51.42
C PRO A 6 -12.22 -0.59 49.97
N SER A 7 -12.96 -1.19 49.04
CA SER A 7 -12.93 -0.91 47.61
C SER A 7 -13.67 0.44 47.35
N LEU A 8 -12.99 1.39 46.72
CA LEU A 8 -13.57 2.65 46.24
C LEU A 8 -14.34 2.45 44.92
N SER A 9 -15.65 2.65 45.01
CA SER A 9 -16.59 2.63 43.89
C SER A 9 -16.43 3.86 42.97
N ARG A 10 -16.42 3.61 41.63
CA ARG A 10 -16.28 4.61 40.55
C ARG A 10 -17.50 5.55 40.35
N ARG A 11 -18.35 5.80 41.35
CA ARG A 11 -19.62 6.55 41.15
C ARG A 11 -19.71 7.94 41.77
N HIS A 12 -18.63 8.59 42.23
CA HIS A 12 -18.71 9.90 42.85
C HIS A 12 -17.65 10.89 42.33
N LEU A 13 -17.70 11.20 41.05
CA LEU A 13 -16.91 12.30 40.48
C LEU A 13 -17.67 13.01 39.34
N LEU A 14 -18.86 13.49 39.67
CA LEU A 14 -19.60 14.43 38.82
C LEU A 14 -20.41 15.38 39.73
N ALA A 15 -19.77 16.41 40.28
CA ALA A 15 -20.38 17.66 40.70
C ALA A 15 -19.30 18.63 41.19
N ALA A 16 -18.94 19.61 40.37
CA ALA A 16 -18.63 20.99 40.68
C ALA A 16 -17.81 21.63 39.53
N ALA A 17 -18.49 22.26 38.60
CA ALA A 17 -17.87 23.26 37.73
C ALA A 17 -18.14 24.66 38.34
N PRO A 18 -17.11 25.50 38.53
CA PRO A 18 -17.33 26.91 38.76
C PRO A 18 -17.50 27.64 37.43
N ALA A 19 -18.53 28.53 37.41
CA ALA A 19 -18.75 29.48 36.33
C ALA A 19 -17.56 30.44 36.19
N ALA A 20 -16.87 30.42 35.08
CA ALA A 20 -15.86 31.41 34.71
C ALA A 20 -16.50 32.49 33.82
N ALA A 21 -16.43 33.73 34.29
CA ALA A 21 -16.92 34.91 33.62
C ALA A 21 -16.19 35.17 32.30
N LEU A 22 -16.96 35.41 31.23
CA LEU A 22 -16.44 35.92 29.96
C LEU A 22 -15.99 37.39 30.13
N VAL A 23 -14.71 37.66 30.08
CA VAL A 23 -14.16 38.98 29.85
C VAL A 23 -14.00 39.18 28.34
N ALA A 24 -14.86 39.97 27.74
CA ALA A 24 -14.74 40.40 26.35
C ALA A 24 -13.62 41.44 26.24
N ILE A 25 -12.48 41.06 25.71
CA ILE A 25 -11.43 42.00 25.27
C ILE A 25 -11.74 42.39 23.82
N ALA A 26 -12.21 43.61 23.63
CA ALA A 26 -12.32 44.22 22.31
C ALA A 26 -10.93 44.52 21.76
N ALA A 27 -10.40 43.65 20.91
CA ALA A 27 -9.22 43.95 20.09
C ALA A 27 -9.64 44.68 18.81
N ARG A 28 -9.22 45.95 18.70
CA ARG A 28 -9.38 46.80 17.53
C ARG A 28 -8.55 46.21 16.36
N GLY A 29 -9.19 46.24 15.22
CA GLY A 29 -8.79 45.92 13.87
C GLY A 29 -7.30 45.97 13.50
N ALA A 30 -6.87 44.83 13.02
CA ALA A 30 -5.97 44.73 11.90
C ALA A 30 -6.65 43.77 10.90
N THR A 31 -7.09 44.32 9.77
CA THR A 31 -7.49 43.53 8.61
C THR A 31 -6.28 42.75 8.14
N PRO A 32 -6.29 41.42 8.13
CA PRO A 32 -5.23 40.68 7.45
C PRO A 32 -5.39 40.96 5.96
N ALA A 33 -4.33 41.43 5.35
CA ALA A 33 -4.20 41.57 3.90
C ALA A 33 -4.52 40.21 3.26
N GLY A 34 -5.49 40.23 2.34
CA GLY A 34 -5.72 39.29 1.26
C GLY A 34 -5.39 37.82 1.52
N ALA A 35 -6.25 37.08 2.21
CA ALA A 35 -6.44 35.71 1.81
C ALA A 35 -7.02 35.77 0.38
N ALA A 36 -6.17 35.49 -0.63
CA ALA A 36 -6.67 35.22 -1.96
C ALA A 36 -7.79 34.18 -1.78
N ASP A 37 -8.98 34.50 -2.28
CA ASP A 37 -10.10 33.57 -2.36
C ASP A 37 -9.59 32.30 -3.02
N ALA A 38 -9.25 31.31 -2.22
CA ALA A 38 -9.10 29.94 -2.71
C ALA A 38 -10.47 29.60 -3.23
N ALA A 39 -10.57 29.42 -4.56
CA ALA A 39 -11.78 28.94 -5.19
C ALA A 39 -12.29 27.75 -4.36
N PRO A 40 -13.61 27.69 -4.06
CA PRO A 40 -14.15 26.55 -3.33
C PRO A 40 -13.69 25.28 -4.01
N VAL A 41 -13.21 24.31 -3.23
CA VAL A 41 -12.85 22.98 -3.74
C VAL A 41 -14.15 22.32 -4.17
N ASP A 42 -14.50 22.48 -5.45
CA ASP A 42 -15.81 22.13 -6.00
C ASP A 42 -15.94 20.63 -6.29
N THR A 43 -14.92 19.84 -6.00
CA THR A 43 -14.94 18.38 -6.20
C THR A 43 -14.42 17.65 -4.96
N LEU A 44 -15.37 17.15 -4.17
CA LEU A 44 -15.08 16.07 -3.24
C LEU A 44 -14.76 14.83 -4.07
N ILE A 45 -13.64 14.17 -3.76
CA ILE A 45 -13.37 12.84 -4.29
C ILE A 45 -14.39 11.91 -3.64
N GLU A 46 -15.32 11.39 -4.44
CA GLU A 46 -16.30 10.41 -3.97
C GLU A 46 -15.66 9.01 -3.98
N PRO A 47 -15.75 8.26 -2.88
CA PRO A 47 -15.27 6.89 -2.86
C PRO A 47 -16.14 6.02 -3.79
N PRO A 48 -15.54 5.05 -4.52
CA PRO A 48 -16.29 4.12 -5.34
C PRO A 48 -17.32 3.34 -4.51
N ALA A 49 -18.61 3.42 -4.89
CA ALA A 49 -19.69 2.79 -4.16
C ALA A 49 -19.91 1.33 -4.59
N GLY A 50 -20.18 0.45 -3.62
CA GLY A 50 -20.64 -0.92 -3.89
C GLY A 50 -19.56 -1.93 -4.28
N LYS A 51 -18.30 -1.53 -4.42
CA LYS A 51 -17.18 -2.44 -4.70
C LYS A 51 -16.49 -2.90 -3.42
N LYS A 52 -16.23 -4.20 -3.29
CA LYS A 52 -15.36 -4.73 -2.22
C LYS A 52 -13.89 -4.63 -2.60
N ILE A 53 -13.55 -4.89 -3.85
CA ILE A 53 -12.20 -4.79 -4.39
C ILE A 53 -12.17 -3.57 -5.31
N LEU A 54 -11.23 -2.65 -5.06
CA LEU A 54 -11.01 -1.48 -5.88
C LEU A 54 -9.84 -1.75 -6.84
N LEU A 55 -10.01 -1.38 -8.11
CA LEU A 55 -9.01 -1.64 -9.14
C LEU A 55 -8.11 -0.41 -9.34
N SER A 56 -6.82 -0.63 -9.32
CA SER A 56 -5.82 0.40 -9.57
C SER A 56 -4.75 -0.09 -10.54
N CYS A 57 -3.94 0.83 -11.04
CA CYS A 57 -2.71 0.52 -11.78
C CYS A 57 -1.52 1.24 -11.15
N LYS A 58 -0.32 0.75 -11.38
CA LYS A 58 0.91 1.45 -10.98
C LYS A 58 1.10 2.69 -11.85
N LEU A 59 1.60 3.78 -11.27
CA LEU A 59 1.92 5.00 -12.02
C LEU A 59 2.88 4.70 -13.19
N GLY A 60 3.86 3.80 -12.97
CA GLY A 60 4.80 3.38 -14.01
C GLY A 60 4.16 2.72 -15.24
N MET A 61 2.95 2.21 -15.13
CA MET A 61 2.19 1.67 -16.26
C MET A 61 1.57 2.76 -17.14
N ILE A 62 1.34 3.96 -16.58
CA ILE A 62 0.69 5.05 -17.31
C ILE A 62 1.74 5.76 -18.14
N ALA A 63 1.45 6.00 -19.43
CA ALA A 63 2.38 6.69 -20.31
C ALA A 63 2.94 7.97 -19.66
N GLY A 64 4.24 8.16 -19.76
CA GLY A 64 4.92 9.35 -19.25
C GLY A 64 4.90 10.52 -20.20
N GLU A 65 4.55 10.28 -21.47
CA GLU A 65 4.43 11.26 -22.54
C GLU A 65 3.26 10.91 -23.47
N SER A 66 2.70 11.89 -24.14
CA SER A 66 1.73 11.72 -25.22
C SER A 66 2.00 12.77 -26.30
N ASP A 67 1.94 12.36 -27.57
CA ASP A 67 2.29 13.23 -28.72
C ASP A 67 3.68 13.90 -28.59
N GLY A 68 4.67 13.19 -28.01
CA GLY A 68 6.02 13.66 -27.80
C GLY A 68 6.17 14.75 -26.73
N LYS A 69 5.18 14.91 -25.85
CA LYS A 69 5.22 15.86 -24.72
C LYS A 69 5.13 15.11 -23.38
N PRO A 70 6.01 15.42 -22.42
CA PRO A 70 5.92 14.87 -21.08
C PRO A 70 4.57 15.18 -20.43
N LEU A 71 3.97 14.18 -19.80
CA LEU A 71 2.74 14.32 -19.04
C LEU A 71 3.05 14.63 -17.58
N SER A 72 2.31 15.57 -17.01
CA SER A 72 2.33 15.87 -15.58
C SER A 72 1.72 14.72 -14.78
N LEU A 73 2.00 14.68 -13.48
CA LEU A 73 1.38 13.70 -12.58
C LEU A 73 -0.16 13.78 -12.63
N VAL A 74 -0.72 14.99 -12.70
CA VAL A 74 -2.18 15.21 -12.79
C VAL A 74 -2.76 14.57 -14.06
N GLU A 75 -2.11 14.77 -15.20
CA GLU A 75 -2.55 14.20 -16.49
C GLU A 75 -2.48 12.67 -16.46
N ARG A 76 -1.42 12.11 -15.92
CA ARG A 76 -1.28 10.66 -15.77
C ARG A 76 -2.36 10.07 -14.86
N LEU A 77 -2.67 10.71 -13.72
CA LEU A 77 -3.76 10.28 -12.85
C LEU A 77 -5.12 10.31 -13.57
N LYS A 78 -5.42 11.39 -14.32
CA LYS A 78 -6.63 11.48 -15.11
C LYS A 78 -6.71 10.40 -16.18
N MET A 79 -5.59 10.07 -16.84
CA MET A 79 -5.54 9.00 -17.84
C MET A 79 -5.93 7.63 -17.23
N ALA A 80 -5.53 7.34 -15.99
CA ALA A 80 -5.99 6.13 -15.28
C ALA A 80 -7.49 6.15 -15.00
N ALA A 81 -8.03 7.29 -14.58
CA ALA A 81 -9.48 7.46 -14.37
C ALA A 81 -10.26 7.33 -15.67
N ASP A 82 -9.78 7.93 -16.77
CA ASP A 82 -10.38 7.82 -18.11
C ASP A 82 -10.41 6.36 -18.61
N ALA A 83 -9.43 5.55 -18.21
CA ALA A 83 -9.42 4.11 -18.45
C ALA A 83 -10.37 3.33 -17.54
N GLY A 84 -10.95 3.98 -16.52
CA GLY A 84 -11.93 3.42 -15.59
C GLY A 84 -11.34 2.75 -14.35
N PHE A 85 -10.06 2.99 -14.02
CA PHE A 85 -9.50 2.56 -12.73
C PHE A 85 -10.10 3.38 -11.58
N ASP A 86 -10.24 2.74 -10.41
CA ASP A 86 -10.73 3.39 -9.19
C ASP A 86 -9.65 4.25 -8.51
N GLY A 87 -8.38 4.03 -8.83
CA GLY A 87 -7.24 4.79 -8.28
C GLY A 87 -5.89 4.39 -8.88
N VAL A 88 -4.82 4.93 -8.29
CA VAL A 88 -3.43 4.72 -8.73
C VAL A 88 -2.55 4.38 -7.54
N ASP A 89 -1.57 3.50 -7.76
CA ASP A 89 -0.44 3.26 -6.88
C ASP A 89 0.77 4.09 -7.35
N LEU A 90 1.30 4.95 -6.50
CA LEU A 90 2.47 5.77 -6.82
C LEU A 90 3.77 4.94 -6.68
N ASP A 91 4.04 4.05 -7.62
CA ASP A 91 5.24 3.22 -7.62
C ASP A 91 6.54 3.99 -7.92
N GLN A 92 6.43 5.28 -8.25
CA GLN A 92 7.54 6.22 -8.49
C GLN A 92 7.62 7.31 -7.40
N ALA A 93 7.16 7.01 -6.18
CA ALA A 93 7.03 8.00 -5.10
C ALA A 93 8.37 8.62 -4.65
N GLY A 94 9.51 7.98 -4.90
CA GLY A 94 10.84 8.52 -4.56
C GLY A 94 11.15 9.88 -5.17
N GLY A 95 10.57 10.18 -6.34
CA GLY A 95 10.69 11.47 -7.04
C GLY A 95 9.55 12.46 -6.77
N ILE A 96 8.57 12.11 -5.92
CA ILE A 96 7.36 12.89 -5.70
C ILE A 96 7.37 13.50 -4.30
N THR A 97 7.23 14.81 -4.17
CA THR A 97 7.10 15.47 -2.86
C THR A 97 5.67 15.32 -2.30
N THR A 98 5.51 15.46 -0.99
CA THR A 98 4.19 15.46 -0.33
C THR A 98 3.25 16.54 -0.85
N SER A 99 3.80 17.72 -1.23
CA SER A 99 3.01 18.80 -1.83
C SER A 99 2.53 18.46 -3.24
N GLN A 100 3.39 17.87 -4.07
CA GLN A 100 3.02 17.41 -5.40
C GLN A 100 1.95 16.32 -5.35
N ALA A 101 2.12 15.31 -4.47
CA ALA A 101 1.13 14.24 -4.30
C ALA A 101 -0.24 14.79 -3.90
N ARG A 102 -0.28 15.68 -2.90
CA ARG A 102 -1.52 16.32 -2.46
C ARG A 102 -2.18 17.16 -3.54
N ALA A 103 -1.40 17.98 -4.26
CA ALA A 103 -1.90 18.79 -5.35
C ALA A 103 -2.45 17.94 -6.48
N ALA A 104 -1.72 16.88 -6.88
CA ALA A 104 -2.14 16.00 -7.96
C ALA A 104 -3.47 15.30 -7.67
N VAL A 105 -3.68 14.80 -6.45
CA VAL A 105 -4.97 14.19 -6.06
C VAL A 105 -6.11 15.23 -6.08
N ARG A 106 -5.87 16.42 -5.54
CA ARG A 106 -6.89 17.49 -5.53
C ARG A 106 -7.27 17.98 -6.92
N GLU A 107 -6.29 18.12 -7.82
CA GLU A 107 -6.50 18.62 -9.17
C GLU A 107 -7.05 17.56 -10.13
N SER A 108 -6.70 16.29 -9.92
CA SER A 108 -7.20 15.19 -10.76
C SER A 108 -8.54 14.62 -10.27
N GLY A 109 -8.81 14.70 -8.96
CA GLY A 109 -9.93 13.98 -8.34
C GLY A 109 -9.75 12.46 -8.27
N VAL A 110 -8.52 11.95 -8.49
CA VAL A 110 -8.22 10.52 -8.55
C VAL A 110 -7.60 10.05 -7.25
N PHE A 111 -8.09 8.94 -6.72
CA PHE A 111 -7.53 8.31 -5.53
C PHE A 111 -6.10 7.82 -5.78
N VAL A 112 -5.22 8.13 -4.84
CA VAL A 112 -3.92 7.49 -4.73
C VAL A 112 -3.93 6.69 -3.42
N HIS A 113 -3.82 5.38 -3.53
CA HIS A 113 -4.00 4.52 -2.36
C HIS A 113 -2.71 4.00 -1.74
N ASN A 114 -1.59 4.13 -2.44
CA ASN A 114 -0.31 3.56 -2.02
C ASN A 114 0.88 4.37 -2.56
N ALA A 115 2.06 4.17 -1.97
CA ALA A 115 3.32 4.74 -2.46
C ALA A 115 4.45 3.70 -2.37
N ILE A 116 5.34 3.71 -3.36
CA ILE A 116 6.50 2.82 -3.45
C ILE A 116 7.72 3.62 -3.89
N ASN A 117 8.89 3.27 -3.37
CA ASN A 117 10.16 3.78 -3.87
C ASN A 117 10.99 2.62 -4.43
N HIS A 118 11.20 2.61 -5.74
CA HIS A 118 11.95 1.56 -6.45
C HIS A 118 13.39 1.36 -5.98
N GLU A 119 13.97 2.35 -5.27
CA GLU A 119 15.29 2.18 -4.65
C GLU A 119 15.35 1.03 -3.63
N HIS A 120 14.23 0.52 -3.16
CA HIS A 120 14.18 -0.64 -2.27
C HIS A 120 14.85 -1.89 -2.85
N TRP A 121 15.01 -1.98 -4.17
CA TRP A 121 15.77 -3.05 -4.82
C TRP A 121 17.30 -2.90 -4.62
N GLY A 122 17.80 -1.68 -4.57
CA GLY A 122 19.22 -1.36 -4.35
C GLY A 122 19.54 -1.02 -2.90
N LYS A 123 18.68 -0.23 -2.24
CA LYS A 123 18.79 0.18 -0.84
C LYS A 123 17.82 -0.61 0.01
N ARG A 124 18.31 -1.68 0.63
CA ARG A 124 17.49 -2.71 1.29
C ARG A 124 17.62 -2.66 2.80
N LEU A 125 16.53 -2.94 3.52
CA LEU A 125 16.56 -3.08 4.97
C LEU A 125 17.40 -4.29 5.45
N THR A 126 17.63 -5.26 4.56
CA THR A 126 18.44 -6.45 4.83
C THR A 126 19.93 -6.27 4.49
N SER A 127 20.30 -5.18 3.82
CA SER A 127 21.68 -4.95 3.35
C SER A 127 22.72 -5.12 4.47
N PRO A 128 23.86 -5.79 4.22
CA PRO A 128 24.96 -5.81 5.16
C PRO A 128 25.57 -4.42 5.37
N ASN A 129 25.44 -3.50 4.38
CA ASN A 129 25.92 -2.13 4.48
C ASN A 129 24.97 -1.26 5.32
N PRO A 130 25.39 -0.67 6.44
CA PRO A 130 24.54 0.17 7.28
C PRO A 130 24.06 1.45 6.59
N ASP A 131 24.83 2.01 5.65
CA ASP A 131 24.43 3.22 4.90
C ASP A 131 23.27 2.93 3.94
N ASP A 132 23.27 1.75 3.32
CA ASP A 132 22.15 1.31 2.50
C ASP A 132 20.88 1.13 3.33
N ARG A 133 21.00 0.55 4.53
CA ARG A 133 19.87 0.40 5.44
C ARG A 133 19.33 1.76 5.91
N ALA A 134 20.23 2.70 6.24
CA ALA A 134 19.82 4.07 6.60
C ALA A 134 19.07 4.77 5.45
N THR A 135 19.54 4.60 4.21
CA THR A 135 18.85 5.09 3.02
C THR A 135 17.49 4.42 2.84
N ALA A 136 17.40 3.09 3.01
CA ALA A 136 16.15 2.35 2.93
C ALA A 136 15.11 2.85 3.95
N VAL A 137 15.53 3.12 5.19
CA VAL A 137 14.69 3.70 6.23
C VAL A 137 14.17 5.08 5.80
N ALA A 138 15.06 5.97 5.33
CA ALA A 138 14.68 7.32 4.87
C ALA A 138 13.70 7.27 3.69
N ASN A 139 13.92 6.37 2.73
CA ASN A 139 13.04 6.15 1.59
C ASN A 139 11.65 5.66 2.03
N LEU A 140 11.60 4.74 2.99
CA LEU A 140 10.34 4.23 3.53
C LEU A 140 9.57 5.32 4.29
N GLU A 141 10.25 6.12 5.12
CA GLU A 141 9.63 7.27 5.78
C GLU A 141 9.10 8.31 4.77
N HIS A 142 9.83 8.54 3.69
CA HIS A 142 9.37 9.41 2.60
C HIS A 142 8.07 8.88 1.97
N CYS A 143 8.02 7.59 1.62
CA CYS A 143 6.83 6.97 1.05
C CYS A 143 5.62 7.06 1.99
N LEU A 144 5.80 6.83 3.30
CA LEU A 144 4.74 6.99 4.30
C LEU A 144 4.16 8.40 4.29
N ARG A 145 5.02 9.43 4.20
CA ARG A 145 4.59 10.83 4.15
C ARG A 145 3.91 11.18 2.82
N VAL A 146 4.40 10.65 1.70
CA VAL A 146 3.80 10.86 0.37
C VAL A 146 2.43 10.19 0.30
N SER A 147 2.31 8.91 0.70
CA SER A 147 1.05 8.20 0.75
C SER A 147 0.02 8.93 1.63
N HIS A 148 0.41 9.31 2.85
CA HIS A 148 -0.45 10.06 3.75
C HIS A 148 -0.90 11.40 3.15
N ALA A 149 0.01 12.15 2.52
CA ALA A 149 -0.31 13.44 1.90
C ALA A 149 -1.27 13.31 0.71
N ALA A 150 -1.22 12.20 0.01
CA ALA A 150 -2.15 11.85 -1.08
C ALA A 150 -3.51 11.31 -0.60
N GLY A 151 -3.68 11.05 0.71
CA GLY A 151 -4.87 10.39 1.25
C GLY A 151 -4.83 8.87 1.09
N GLY A 152 -3.66 8.30 0.88
CA GLY A 152 -3.46 6.87 0.72
C GLY A 152 -3.62 6.08 2.02
N SER A 153 -3.57 4.75 1.91
CA SER A 153 -3.82 3.79 2.99
C SER A 153 -2.71 2.75 3.14
N GLY A 154 -1.47 3.14 2.89
CA GLY A 154 -0.31 2.28 3.10
C GLY A 154 0.84 2.53 2.14
N VAL A 155 1.92 1.80 2.34
CA VAL A 155 3.09 1.78 1.47
C VAL A 155 3.52 0.35 1.21
N LEU A 156 3.96 0.06 -0.02
CA LEU A 156 4.57 -1.22 -0.35
C LEU A 156 6.08 -1.15 -0.16
N ILE A 157 6.66 -2.23 0.33
CA ILE A 157 8.11 -2.41 0.41
C ILE A 157 8.52 -3.83 0.03
N VAL A 158 9.58 -3.93 -0.77
CA VAL A 158 10.42 -5.12 -0.86
C VAL A 158 11.51 -4.98 0.20
N VAL A 159 11.45 -5.78 1.26
CA VAL A 159 12.29 -5.59 2.44
C VAL A 159 13.77 -5.92 2.22
N GLY A 160 14.08 -6.77 1.23
CA GLY A 160 15.45 -7.19 0.95
C GLY A 160 15.56 -8.40 0.07
N GLN A 161 16.65 -9.15 0.22
CA GLN A 161 16.91 -10.38 -0.54
C GLN A 161 17.73 -11.40 0.24
N GLY A 162 17.52 -12.70 -0.08
CA GLY A 162 18.22 -13.80 0.57
C GLY A 162 19.74 -13.78 0.39
N GLY A 163 20.25 -13.12 -0.65
CA GLY A 163 21.69 -12.96 -0.89
C GLY A 163 22.40 -11.97 0.05
N ASP A 164 21.68 -11.23 0.88
CA ASP A 164 22.28 -10.25 1.81
C ASP A 164 22.95 -10.91 3.04
N GLY A 165 22.77 -12.21 3.26
CA GLY A 165 23.40 -12.97 4.33
C GLY A 165 22.57 -14.15 4.83
N PRO A 166 22.99 -14.79 5.94
CA PRO A 166 22.20 -15.83 6.59
C PRO A 166 20.79 -15.36 6.93
N GLU A 167 19.80 -16.24 6.78
CA GLU A 167 18.38 -15.92 6.93
C GLU A 167 18.05 -15.19 8.24
N ALA A 168 18.50 -15.75 9.38
CA ALA A 168 18.24 -15.12 10.69
C ALA A 168 18.83 -13.71 10.80
N GLU A 169 19.99 -13.46 10.19
CA GLU A 169 20.63 -12.14 10.22
C GLU A 169 19.91 -11.13 9.35
N ILE A 170 19.48 -11.52 8.13
CA ILE A 170 18.76 -10.61 7.23
C ILE A 170 17.40 -10.25 7.80
N GLU A 171 16.69 -11.20 8.41
CA GLU A 171 15.44 -10.95 9.09
C GLU A 171 15.60 -10.03 10.30
N ASP A 172 16.65 -10.25 11.13
CA ASP A 172 16.94 -9.40 12.29
C ASP A 172 17.30 -7.97 11.85
N ARG A 173 18.11 -7.81 10.80
CA ARG A 173 18.40 -6.49 10.23
C ARG A 173 17.12 -5.80 9.79
N CYS A 174 16.27 -6.48 9.02
CA CYS A 174 15.00 -5.93 8.58
C CYS A 174 14.11 -5.52 9.77
N ARG A 175 13.93 -6.41 10.76
CA ARG A 175 13.15 -6.10 11.97
C ARG A 175 13.67 -4.88 12.72
N ASN A 176 14.99 -4.76 12.85
CA ASN A 176 15.61 -3.63 13.57
C ASN A 176 15.44 -2.31 12.82
N GLU A 177 15.54 -2.31 11.49
CA GLU A 177 15.33 -1.11 10.68
C GLU A 177 13.85 -0.72 10.64
N MET A 178 12.94 -1.67 10.44
CA MET A 178 11.49 -1.44 10.45
C MET A 178 11.00 -0.84 11.78
N LYS A 179 11.53 -1.29 12.92
CA LYS A 179 11.18 -0.74 14.23
C LYS A 179 11.41 0.77 14.34
N LYS A 180 12.36 1.32 13.59
CA LYS A 180 12.63 2.77 13.58
C LYS A 180 11.50 3.55 12.89
N VAL A 181 10.84 2.92 11.92
CA VAL A 181 9.81 3.54 11.06
C VAL A 181 8.39 3.33 11.61
N LEU A 182 8.15 2.26 12.36
CA LEU A 182 6.82 1.94 12.90
C LEU A 182 6.13 3.07 13.68
N PRO A 183 6.83 3.88 14.51
CA PRO A 183 6.18 5.02 15.16
C PRO A 183 5.61 6.05 14.18
N LEU A 184 6.30 6.30 13.06
CA LEU A 184 5.81 7.17 11.99
C LEU A 184 4.60 6.54 11.29
N ALA A 185 4.70 5.26 10.91
CA ALA A 185 3.60 4.52 10.31
C ALA A 185 2.33 4.61 11.17
N ALA A 186 2.46 4.35 12.47
CA ALA A 186 1.38 4.45 13.43
C ALA A 186 0.80 5.86 13.53
N SER A 187 1.65 6.89 13.61
CA SER A 187 1.19 8.29 13.73
C SER A 187 0.45 8.79 12.50
N LEU A 188 0.79 8.26 11.33
CA LEU A 188 0.15 8.62 10.07
C LEU A 188 -1.02 7.69 9.69
N GLY A 189 -1.25 6.60 10.43
CA GLY A 189 -2.24 5.60 10.06
C GLY A 189 -1.93 4.87 8.75
N GLN A 190 -0.63 4.69 8.43
CA GLN A 190 -0.16 4.13 7.17
C GLN A 190 0.54 2.77 7.41
N PRO A 191 -0.09 1.63 7.13
CA PRO A 191 0.57 0.35 7.24
C PRO A 191 1.70 0.20 6.21
N ILE A 192 2.75 -0.50 6.62
CA ILE A 192 3.87 -0.92 5.78
C ILE A 192 3.55 -2.34 5.29
N LEU A 193 3.42 -2.50 3.99
CA LEU A 193 2.97 -3.72 3.36
C LEU A 193 4.12 -4.41 2.63
N ILE A 194 4.47 -5.60 3.10
CA ILE A 194 5.58 -6.38 2.55
C ILE A 194 5.10 -7.17 1.35
N GLU A 195 5.77 -7.00 0.22
CA GLU A 195 5.50 -7.72 -1.01
C GLU A 195 6.31 -9.03 -1.09
N ASN A 196 5.66 -10.09 -1.57
CA ASN A 196 6.32 -11.33 -1.98
C ASN A 196 6.87 -11.18 -3.39
N VAL A 197 8.20 -11.24 -3.50
CA VAL A 197 8.93 -11.11 -4.77
C VAL A 197 9.95 -12.24 -4.93
N TRP A 198 10.57 -12.34 -6.10
CA TRP A 198 11.59 -13.37 -6.36
C TRP A 198 12.96 -12.98 -5.79
N ASN A 199 13.02 -12.85 -4.47
CA ASN A 199 14.21 -12.38 -3.74
C ASN A 199 14.82 -13.42 -2.80
N ARG A 200 14.34 -14.67 -2.80
CA ARG A 200 14.79 -15.76 -1.92
C ARG A 200 14.65 -15.43 -0.43
N MET A 201 13.62 -14.69 -0.07
CA MET A 201 13.20 -14.44 1.30
C MET A 201 11.77 -14.95 1.52
N MET A 202 11.51 -15.45 2.73
CA MET A 202 10.19 -15.85 3.22
C MET A 202 9.57 -17.07 2.55
N TYR A 203 10.07 -17.52 1.42
CA TYR A 203 9.75 -18.80 0.78
C TYR A 203 10.92 -19.27 -0.08
N ASP A 204 10.96 -20.57 -0.36
CA ASP A 204 12.03 -21.20 -1.12
C ASP A 204 11.65 -21.27 -2.60
N HIS A 205 12.47 -20.68 -3.45
CA HIS A 205 12.27 -20.67 -4.91
C HIS A 205 12.59 -22.02 -5.57
N ASP A 206 13.31 -22.89 -4.88
CA ASP A 206 13.69 -24.23 -5.36
C ASP A 206 12.80 -25.33 -4.75
N ALA A 207 11.87 -24.96 -3.85
CA ALA A 207 10.91 -25.87 -3.26
C ALA A 207 9.74 -26.19 -4.21
N PRO A 208 9.02 -27.30 -3.96
CA PRO A 208 7.79 -27.63 -4.66
C PRO A 208 6.75 -26.50 -4.56
N PRO A 209 5.85 -26.37 -5.55
CA PRO A 209 4.82 -25.31 -5.55
C PRO A 209 3.72 -25.52 -4.50
N GLU A 210 3.78 -26.57 -3.73
CA GLU A 210 2.88 -26.87 -2.60
C GLU A 210 3.40 -26.34 -1.25
N GLN A 211 4.52 -25.60 -1.24
CA GLN A 211 5.03 -25.02 -0.01
C GLN A 211 4.04 -24.03 0.61
N GLY A 212 3.92 -24.09 1.94
CA GLY A 212 3.03 -23.21 2.69
C GLY A 212 3.63 -21.82 2.94
N PRO A 213 2.82 -20.86 3.42
CA PRO A 213 3.21 -19.49 3.68
C PRO A 213 3.75 -19.26 5.10
N GLU A 214 3.99 -20.30 5.89
CA GLU A 214 4.24 -20.22 7.33
C GLU A 214 5.42 -19.31 7.66
N ARG A 215 6.48 -19.35 6.85
CA ARG A 215 7.66 -18.48 7.02
C ARG A 215 7.31 -17.02 6.80
N PHE A 216 6.52 -16.72 5.77
CA PHE A 216 6.09 -15.34 5.48
C PHE A 216 5.17 -14.81 6.59
N ILE A 217 4.22 -15.63 7.03
CA ILE A 217 3.34 -15.30 8.16
C ILE A 217 4.16 -15.04 9.42
N ALA A 218 5.06 -15.96 9.77
CA ALA A 218 5.91 -15.82 10.96
C ALA A 218 6.76 -14.55 10.91
N PHE A 219 7.31 -14.20 9.73
CA PHE A 219 8.07 -12.98 9.54
C PHE A 219 7.22 -11.73 9.77
N VAL A 220 6.04 -11.63 9.15
CA VAL A 220 5.11 -10.50 9.33
C VAL A 220 4.65 -10.40 10.79
N ASP A 221 4.27 -11.51 11.42
CA ASP A 221 3.82 -11.54 12.81
C ASP A 221 4.94 -11.20 13.81
N SER A 222 6.21 -11.40 13.43
CA SER A 222 7.35 -11.10 14.28
C SER A 222 7.49 -9.60 14.62
N PHE A 223 6.91 -8.72 13.81
CA PHE A 223 6.87 -7.28 14.08
C PHE A 223 5.92 -6.92 15.22
N LYS A 224 4.95 -7.78 15.55
CA LYS A 224 3.94 -7.57 16.60
C LYS A 224 3.27 -6.19 16.50
N SER A 225 2.94 -5.76 15.29
CA SER A 225 2.41 -4.45 14.99
C SER A 225 1.26 -4.53 13.99
N PRO A 226 0.14 -3.84 14.24
CA PRO A 226 -0.94 -3.75 13.25
C PRO A 226 -0.56 -2.89 12.04
N TRP A 227 0.59 -2.23 12.09
CA TRP A 227 1.12 -1.39 11.00
C TRP A 227 2.05 -2.14 10.06
N VAL A 228 2.10 -3.47 10.14
CA VAL A 228 2.81 -4.33 9.18
C VAL A 228 1.82 -5.36 8.65
N GLY A 229 1.75 -5.46 7.34
CA GLY A 229 0.88 -6.40 6.64
C GLY A 229 1.51 -6.88 5.35
N MET A 230 0.70 -7.47 4.49
CA MET A 230 1.13 -8.03 3.22
C MET A 230 0.51 -7.27 2.04
N TYR A 231 1.36 -6.98 1.07
CA TYR A 231 0.97 -6.64 -0.29
C TYR A 231 1.20 -7.89 -1.14
N TYR A 232 0.15 -8.67 -1.36
CA TYR A 232 0.29 -9.99 -1.95
C TYR A 232 0.27 -9.94 -3.47
N ASP A 233 1.41 -10.28 -4.09
CA ASP A 233 1.52 -10.44 -5.53
C ASP A 233 1.19 -11.88 -5.93
N ILE A 234 0.07 -12.05 -6.61
CA ILE A 234 -0.46 -13.35 -7.02
C ILE A 234 0.37 -13.95 -8.16
N GLY A 235 0.74 -13.13 -9.14
CA GLY A 235 1.51 -13.60 -10.28
C GLY A 235 2.95 -13.99 -9.94
N ASN A 236 3.62 -13.23 -9.07
CA ASN A 236 4.93 -13.61 -8.53
C ASN A 236 4.86 -14.96 -7.84
N HIS A 237 3.81 -15.16 -7.06
CA HIS A 237 3.70 -16.37 -6.24
C HIS A 237 3.25 -17.59 -7.03
N TRP A 238 2.42 -17.43 -8.08
CA TRP A 238 1.94 -18.56 -8.89
C TRP A 238 3.08 -19.46 -9.40
N LYS A 239 4.23 -18.88 -9.68
CA LYS A 239 5.43 -19.67 -10.05
C LYS A 239 5.88 -20.64 -8.96
N TYR A 240 5.70 -20.30 -7.67
CA TYR A 240 6.31 -21.00 -6.53
C TYR A 240 5.32 -21.58 -5.54
N GLY A 241 4.03 -21.39 -5.74
CA GLY A 241 3.03 -21.84 -4.77
C GLY A 241 1.61 -21.88 -5.31
N GLN A 242 0.65 -22.08 -4.42
CA GLN A 242 -0.79 -22.10 -4.69
C GLN A 242 -1.42 -20.86 -4.07
N PRO A 243 -1.83 -19.85 -4.87
CA PRO A 243 -2.39 -18.60 -4.34
C PRO A 243 -3.58 -18.82 -3.40
N LYS A 244 -4.46 -19.76 -3.71
CA LYS A 244 -5.62 -20.11 -2.87
C LYS A 244 -5.21 -20.45 -1.44
N ASP A 245 -4.26 -21.34 -1.27
CA ASP A 245 -3.83 -21.83 0.05
C ASP A 245 -3.17 -20.69 0.85
N TRP A 246 -2.38 -19.89 0.17
CA TRP A 246 -1.71 -18.76 0.79
C TRP A 246 -2.69 -17.64 1.19
N ILE A 247 -3.67 -17.32 0.34
CA ILE A 247 -4.71 -16.33 0.66
C ILE A 247 -5.48 -16.74 1.92
N HIS A 248 -5.90 -18.01 2.03
CA HIS A 248 -6.58 -18.51 3.21
C HIS A 248 -5.71 -18.39 4.46
N ALA A 249 -4.44 -18.80 4.37
CA ALA A 249 -3.52 -18.74 5.51
C ALA A 249 -3.16 -17.29 5.93
N PHE A 250 -3.08 -16.35 4.98
CA PHE A 250 -2.82 -14.95 5.28
C PHE A 250 -3.98 -14.29 6.04
N GLY A 251 -5.22 -14.57 5.63
CA GLY A 251 -6.39 -13.98 6.24
C GLY A 251 -6.30 -12.45 6.30
N HIS A 252 -6.48 -11.87 7.49
CA HIS A 252 -6.44 -10.42 7.72
C HIS A 252 -5.08 -9.75 7.45
N ARG A 253 -3.99 -10.49 7.27
CA ARG A 253 -2.67 -9.96 6.93
C ARG A 253 -2.59 -9.52 5.47
N CYS A 254 -3.45 -10.08 4.60
CA CYS A 254 -3.55 -9.71 3.20
C CYS A 254 -4.32 -8.39 3.08
N VAL A 255 -3.60 -7.27 2.94
CA VAL A 255 -4.19 -5.92 2.96
C VAL A 255 -4.42 -5.38 1.55
N LYS A 256 -3.50 -5.65 0.63
CA LYS A 256 -3.57 -5.24 -0.78
C LYS A 256 -3.03 -6.34 -1.68
N LEU A 257 -3.36 -6.26 -2.97
CA LEU A 257 -2.96 -7.23 -3.98
C LEU A 257 -2.22 -6.55 -5.13
N ASP A 258 -1.15 -7.19 -5.63
CA ASP A 258 -0.63 -6.96 -6.98
C ASP A 258 -1.15 -8.07 -7.91
N ILE A 259 -1.57 -7.64 -9.10
CA ILE A 259 -2.23 -8.48 -10.10
C ILE A 259 -1.42 -8.45 -11.38
N LYS A 260 -0.90 -9.61 -11.75
CA LYS A 260 -0.24 -9.86 -13.04
C LYS A 260 -0.49 -11.30 -13.46
N GLY A 261 -0.56 -11.56 -14.75
CA GLY A 261 -0.62 -12.90 -15.30
C GLY A 261 0.76 -13.56 -15.27
N PHE A 262 0.79 -14.89 -15.14
CA PHE A 262 1.99 -15.67 -15.25
C PHE A 262 1.69 -17.00 -15.93
N SER A 263 2.58 -17.44 -16.84
CA SER A 263 2.51 -18.74 -17.45
C SER A 263 3.59 -19.66 -16.88
N ARG A 264 3.21 -20.69 -16.14
CA ARG A 264 4.12 -21.75 -15.70
C ARG A 264 4.73 -22.48 -16.91
N LYS A 265 3.92 -22.69 -17.96
CA LYS A 265 4.36 -23.34 -19.19
C LYS A 265 5.49 -22.56 -19.91
N LYS A 266 5.34 -21.23 -19.97
CA LYS A 266 6.34 -20.34 -20.59
C LYS A 266 7.41 -19.88 -19.60
N ASN A 267 7.18 -20.07 -18.31
CA ASN A 267 7.98 -19.54 -17.21
C ASN A 267 8.19 -18.01 -17.34
N ALA A 268 7.12 -17.28 -17.62
CA ALA A 268 7.16 -15.85 -17.91
C ALA A 268 5.89 -15.15 -17.48
N PHE A 269 6.02 -13.85 -17.16
CA PHE A 269 4.87 -12.96 -16.99
C PHE A 269 4.16 -12.77 -18.33
N VAL A 270 2.86 -12.72 -18.28
CA VAL A 270 1.94 -12.55 -19.42
C VAL A 270 0.83 -11.58 -19.04
N ASP A 271 0.05 -11.15 -20.02
CA ASP A 271 -1.14 -10.34 -19.71
C ASP A 271 -2.15 -11.13 -18.89
N ILE A 272 -2.82 -10.45 -17.97
CA ILE A 272 -3.84 -10.99 -17.07
C ILE A 272 -4.96 -11.62 -17.93
N VAL A 273 -5.39 -12.82 -17.58
CA VAL A 273 -6.41 -13.63 -18.29
C VAL A 273 -6.18 -13.80 -19.79
N SER A 274 -4.96 -13.61 -20.26
CA SER A 274 -4.60 -13.96 -21.64
C SER A 274 -4.66 -15.47 -21.86
N ALA A 275 -4.64 -15.91 -23.13
CA ALA A 275 -4.61 -17.35 -23.45
C ALA A 275 -3.41 -18.10 -22.88
N ASP A 276 -2.35 -17.39 -22.53
CA ASP A 276 -1.12 -17.94 -21.94
C ASP A 276 -1.09 -17.86 -20.40
N ASP A 277 -2.00 -17.08 -19.78
CA ASP A 277 -2.11 -16.96 -18.33
C ASP A 277 -2.74 -18.22 -17.73
N ASP A 278 -2.00 -18.91 -16.90
CA ASP A 278 -2.47 -20.12 -16.23
C ASP A 278 -2.69 -19.94 -14.72
N VAL A 279 -2.74 -18.70 -14.25
CA VAL A 279 -3.16 -18.36 -12.87
C VAL A 279 -4.60 -18.81 -12.66
N PRO A 280 -4.89 -19.57 -11.59
CA PRO A 280 -6.24 -20.09 -11.33
C PRO A 280 -7.16 -19.01 -10.74
N TRP A 281 -7.52 -17.99 -11.51
CA TRP A 281 -8.29 -16.83 -11.05
C TRP A 281 -9.63 -17.20 -10.39
N GLY A 282 -10.27 -18.29 -10.80
CA GLY A 282 -11.48 -18.81 -10.15
C GLY A 282 -11.23 -19.14 -8.66
N GLU A 283 -10.16 -19.89 -8.39
CA GLU A 283 -9.78 -20.27 -7.02
C GLU A 283 -9.28 -19.07 -6.20
N VAL A 284 -8.61 -18.11 -6.85
CA VAL A 284 -8.22 -16.85 -6.22
C VAL A 284 -9.44 -16.06 -5.76
N ARG A 285 -10.48 -15.93 -6.61
CA ARG A 285 -11.73 -15.24 -6.23
C ARG A 285 -12.43 -15.90 -5.04
N GLU A 286 -12.53 -17.23 -5.08
CA GLU A 286 -13.11 -18.00 -3.96
C GLU A 286 -12.36 -17.73 -2.66
N ALA A 287 -11.04 -17.86 -2.67
CA ALA A 287 -10.22 -17.65 -1.48
C ALA A 287 -10.31 -16.21 -0.93
N LEU A 288 -10.32 -15.20 -1.82
CA LEU A 288 -10.51 -13.80 -1.42
C LEU A 288 -11.89 -13.56 -0.81
N ALA A 289 -12.93 -14.21 -1.34
CA ALA A 289 -14.28 -14.14 -0.78
C ALA A 289 -14.36 -14.83 0.58
N ASP A 290 -13.74 -16.00 0.75
CA ASP A 290 -13.72 -16.78 1.99
C ASP A 290 -13.06 -16.01 3.14
N ILE A 291 -11.97 -15.29 2.89
CA ILE A 291 -11.32 -14.42 3.89
C ILE A 291 -12.03 -13.07 4.07
N GLY A 292 -13.07 -12.78 3.29
CA GLY A 292 -13.77 -11.50 3.33
C GLY A 292 -12.92 -10.33 2.85
N PHE A 293 -12.00 -10.53 1.89
CA PHE A 293 -11.11 -9.49 1.41
C PHE A 293 -11.90 -8.28 0.89
N ALA A 294 -11.50 -7.10 1.36
CA ALA A 294 -11.98 -5.81 0.86
C ALA A 294 -10.79 -4.84 0.84
N GLY A 295 -10.46 -4.30 -0.32
CA GLY A 295 -9.28 -3.44 -0.46
C GLY A 295 -8.89 -3.20 -1.90
N TRP A 296 -7.64 -2.80 -2.11
CA TRP A 296 -7.09 -2.45 -3.41
C TRP A 296 -6.39 -3.65 -4.07
N ALA A 297 -6.64 -3.80 -5.36
CA ALA A 297 -5.90 -4.69 -6.26
C ALA A 297 -5.28 -3.84 -7.37
N THR A 298 -3.97 -3.91 -7.51
CA THR A 298 -3.18 -3.07 -8.42
C THR A 298 -2.67 -3.90 -9.59
N ALA A 299 -2.89 -3.45 -10.81
CA ALA A 299 -2.25 -4.06 -11.99
C ALA A 299 -0.75 -3.75 -11.98
N GLU A 300 0.06 -4.76 -12.32
CA GLU A 300 1.49 -4.63 -12.57
C GLU A 300 1.88 -5.40 -13.84
N VAL A 301 1.51 -4.84 -14.97
CA VAL A 301 1.76 -5.40 -16.33
C VAL A 301 2.22 -4.30 -17.28
N GLY A 302 2.50 -4.66 -18.53
CA GLY A 302 2.80 -3.65 -19.57
C GLY A 302 1.67 -2.65 -19.73
N GLY A 303 2.00 -1.38 -19.58
CA GLY A 303 1.05 -0.27 -19.64
C GLY A 303 1.06 0.47 -20.97
N GLY A 304 0.57 1.71 -20.96
CA GLY A 304 0.49 2.60 -22.11
C GLY A 304 -0.49 3.76 -21.90
N GLU A 305 -1.10 4.20 -22.96
CA GLU A 305 -2.17 5.22 -22.96
C GLU A 305 -3.53 4.60 -22.60
N VAL A 306 -4.59 5.43 -22.57
CA VAL A 306 -5.96 5.05 -22.17
C VAL A 306 -6.48 3.77 -22.83
N PRO A 307 -6.29 3.50 -24.13
CA PRO A 307 -6.78 2.26 -24.72
C PRO A 307 -6.17 1.00 -24.09
N ARG A 308 -4.84 0.98 -23.87
CA ARG A 308 -4.15 -0.14 -23.23
C ARG A 308 -4.53 -0.27 -21.75
N LEU A 309 -4.60 0.84 -21.03
CA LEU A 309 -5.02 0.87 -19.64
C LEU A 309 -6.45 0.35 -19.47
N THR A 310 -7.37 0.71 -20.38
CA THR A 310 -8.75 0.19 -20.41
C THR A 310 -8.79 -1.32 -20.62
N GLU A 311 -7.94 -1.85 -21.49
CA GLU A 311 -7.81 -3.29 -21.72
C GLU A 311 -7.37 -3.99 -20.43
N VAL A 312 -6.29 -3.51 -19.79
CA VAL A 312 -5.78 -4.08 -18.53
C VAL A 312 -6.85 -4.04 -17.44
N ARG A 313 -7.57 -2.92 -17.30
CA ARG A 313 -8.65 -2.82 -16.33
C ARG A 313 -9.75 -3.87 -16.55
N LYS A 314 -10.15 -4.11 -17.81
CA LYS A 314 -11.12 -5.16 -18.15
C LYS A 314 -10.59 -6.57 -17.84
N GLN A 315 -9.31 -6.81 -18.09
CA GLN A 315 -8.64 -8.05 -17.73
C GLN A 315 -8.66 -8.27 -16.19
N MET A 316 -8.42 -7.22 -15.41
CA MET A 316 -8.54 -7.29 -13.96
C MET A 316 -9.98 -7.57 -13.49
N GLU A 317 -10.99 -6.95 -14.13
CA GLU A 317 -12.40 -7.25 -13.84
C GLU A 317 -12.72 -8.73 -14.07
N GLN A 318 -12.27 -9.28 -15.19
CA GLN A 318 -12.45 -10.70 -15.49
C GLN A 318 -11.70 -11.59 -14.48
N ALA A 319 -10.50 -11.22 -14.07
CA ALA A 319 -9.74 -11.98 -13.08
C ALA A 319 -10.38 -11.97 -11.69
N LEU A 320 -10.91 -10.82 -11.24
CA LEU A 320 -11.32 -10.61 -9.84
C LEU A 320 -12.82 -10.66 -9.61
N TYR A 321 -13.64 -10.42 -10.65
CA TYR A 321 -15.10 -10.45 -10.53
C TYR A 321 -15.75 -11.59 -11.35
N GLY A 322 -15.08 -12.08 -12.41
CA GLY A 322 -15.54 -13.20 -13.27
C GLY A 322 -16.31 -12.76 -14.47
#